data_8c5d005f974d067e34805767286917ba
#
_entry.id   8c5d005f974d067e34805767286917ba
#
_cell.length_a   1.000
_cell.length_b   1.000
_cell.length_c   1.000
_cell.angle_alpha   90.00
_cell.angle_beta   90.00
_cell.angle_gamma   90.00
#
_symmetry.space_group_name_H-M   'P 1'
#
loop_
_entity.id
_entity.type
_entity.pdbx_description
1 polymer ?
#
loop_
_entity_poly.entity_id
_entity_poly.type
_entity_poly.pdbx_seq_one_letter_code
_entity_poly.pdbx_strand_id
1 'polypeptide(L)'
;QQSRIEIKDYLNHATDEAAYVGELIHKLSKEDAFFVGNSMPIRDVDNLMFETEAEVYANRGANGIDGVVSTAIGMAVHKNVTLLIGDLSFYHDMNGLLMAKLNDIHINIVLVNNDGGGIFSYLPQKDSANEYFERLFGTPTGLDFEHTALLYDFTFDRFENLTDFKYMELSAMGSH
;
A
#
# COMPACT_ATOMS: atom_id res chain seq x y z
N GLN A 1 12.72 -21.56 11.41
CA GLN A 1 11.42 -22.19 11.74
C GLN A 1 10.74 -21.51 12.93
N GLN A 2 11.46 -21.21 14.03
CA GLN A 2 10.89 -20.59 15.23
C GLN A 2 10.38 -19.17 14.95
N SER A 3 11.15 -18.35 14.25
CA SER A 3 10.74 -16.98 13.86
C SER A 3 9.49 -16.96 12.99
N ARG A 4 9.28 -17.95 12.12
CA ARG A 4 8.05 -18.07 11.31
C ARG A 4 6.83 -18.37 12.15
N ILE A 5 6.98 -19.16 13.20
CA ILE A 5 5.88 -19.49 14.14
C ILE A 5 5.49 -18.23 14.92
N GLU A 6 6.47 -17.47 15.40
CA GLU A 6 6.25 -16.22 16.15
C GLU A 6 5.55 -15.16 15.29
N ILE A 7 5.92 -15.03 14.00
CA ILE A 7 5.26 -14.10 13.07
C ILE A 7 3.83 -14.53 12.76
N LYS A 8 3.57 -15.82 12.53
CA LYS A 8 2.21 -16.32 12.33
C LYS A 8 1.33 -16.09 13.55
N ASP A 9 1.87 -16.29 14.74
CA ASP A 9 1.16 -16.01 15.97
C ASP A 9 0.88 -14.51 16.15
N TYR A 10 1.83 -13.65 15.81
CA TYR A 10 1.64 -12.20 15.76
C TYR A 10 0.52 -11.80 14.79
N LEU A 11 0.55 -12.25 13.55
CA LEU A 11 -0.46 -11.93 12.54
C LEU A 11 -1.87 -12.37 12.92
N ASN A 12 -2.01 -13.47 13.65
CA ASN A 12 -3.30 -13.95 14.14
C ASN A 12 -3.94 -13.03 15.20
N HIS A 13 -3.16 -12.21 15.87
CA HIS A 13 -3.61 -11.35 16.98
C HIS A 13 -3.43 -9.86 16.73
N ALA A 14 -2.61 -9.47 15.73
CA ALA A 14 -2.35 -8.08 15.39
C ALA A 14 -3.54 -7.44 14.67
N THR A 15 -3.71 -6.14 14.90
CA THR A 15 -4.73 -5.29 14.26
C THR A 15 -4.12 -4.03 13.67
N ASP A 16 -2.82 -3.99 13.52
CA ASP A 16 -2.06 -2.86 12.97
C ASP A 16 -1.86 -2.98 11.44
N GLU A 17 -1.14 -2.02 10.86
CA GLU A 17 -0.85 -1.97 9.42
C GLU A 17 -0.18 -3.25 8.92
N ALA A 18 0.75 -3.81 9.69
CA ALA A 18 1.45 -5.04 9.31
C ALA A 18 0.50 -6.25 9.20
N ALA A 19 -0.55 -6.29 10.02
CA ALA A 19 -1.57 -7.36 9.91
C ALA A 19 -2.36 -7.26 8.59
N TYR A 20 -2.71 -6.05 8.14
CA TYR A 20 -3.34 -5.85 6.83
C TYR A 20 -2.42 -6.28 5.69
N VAL A 21 -1.12 -5.95 5.78
CA VAL A 21 -0.12 -6.38 4.79
C VAL A 21 -0.01 -7.91 4.76
N GLY A 22 0.00 -8.56 5.91
CA GLY A 22 0.02 -10.02 6.01
C GLY A 22 -1.21 -10.68 5.35
N GLU A 23 -2.41 -10.17 5.62
CA GLU A 23 -3.65 -10.65 4.98
C GLU A 23 -3.65 -10.40 3.47
N LEU A 24 -3.12 -9.26 3.01
CA LEU A 24 -2.96 -8.98 1.59
C LEU A 24 -2.05 -10.02 0.93
N ILE A 25 -0.89 -10.28 1.49
CA ILE A 25 0.07 -11.26 0.97
C ILE A 25 -0.55 -12.65 0.83
N HIS A 26 -1.38 -13.07 1.80
CA HIS A 26 -2.08 -14.36 1.73
C HIS A 26 -3.14 -14.47 0.63
N LYS A 27 -3.65 -13.34 0.15
CA LYS A 27 -4.63 -13.30 -0.95
C LYS A 27 -4.00 -13.32 -2.33
N LEU A 28 -2.71 -12.99 -2.44
CA LEU A 28 -2.00 -12.95 -3.71
C LEU A 28 -1.67 -14.36 -4.21
N SER A 29 -1.78 -14.55 -5.51
CA SER A 29 -1.45 -15.78 -6.22
C SER A 29 -0.18 -15.60 -7.08
N LYS A 30 0.30 -16.69 -7.65
CA LYS A 30 1.42 -16.67 -8.60
C LYS A 30 1.14 -15.90 -9.90
N GLU A 31 -0.12 -15.57 -10.17
CA GLU A 31 -0.54 -14.82 -11.37
C GLU A 31 -0.56 -13.32 -11.13
N ASP A 32 -0.39 -12.92 -9.86
CA ASP A 32 -0.35 -11.52 -9.46
C ASP A 32 1.06 -10.96 -9.50
N ALA A 33 1.17 -9.70 -9.91
CA ALA A 33 2.36 -8.88 -9.73
C ALA A 33 2.13 -7.95 -8.55
N PHE A 34 2.84 -8.19 -7.47
CA PHE A 34 2.74 -7.39 -6.25
C PHE A 34 3.71 -6.22 -6.29
N PHE A 35 3.21 -5.02 -6.53
CA PHE A 35 4.03 -3.81 -6.54
C PHE A 35 3.96 -3.10 -5.19
N VAL A 36 5.12 -2.87 -4.57
CA VAL A 36 5.20 -2.36 -3.21
C VAL A 36 5.83 -0.98 -3.17
N GLY A 37 5.11 -0.03 -2.58
CA GLY A 37 5.58 1.33 -2.33
C GLY A 37 6.69 1.39 -1.28
N ASN A 38 7.51 2.43 -1.37
CA ASN A 38 8.57 2.70 -0.40
C ASN A 38 8.00 3.11 0.97
N SER A 39 8.86 3.40 1.94
CA SER A 39 8.54 3.73 3.33
C SER A 39 8.14 2.51 4.17
N MET A 40 7.02 2.54 4.90
CA MET A 40 6.57 1.41 5.72
C MET A 40 6.14 0.20 4.89
N PRO A 41 5.36 0.35 3.80
CA PRO A 41 4.89 -0.80 3.02
C PRO A 41 5.99 -1.82 2.65
N ILE A 42 7.12 -1.36 2.12
CA ILE A 42 8.19 -2.29 1.75
C ILE A 42 8.85 -2.96 2.96
N ARG A 43 8.88 -2.29 4.12
CA ARG A 43 9.44 -2.87 5.36
C ARG A 43 8.54 -3.95 5.93
N ASP A 44 7.23 -3.71 5.90
CA ASP A 44 6.25 -4.68 6.36
C ASP A 44 6.27 -5.93 5.47
N VAL A 45 6.36 -5.73 4.15
CA VAL A 45 6.51 -6.84 3.20
C VAL A 45 7.82 -7.60 3.44
N ASP A 46 8.97 -6.93 3.60
CA ASP A 46 10.25 -7.58 3.89
C ASP A 46 10.20 -8.44 5.16
N ASN A 47 9.45 -7.98 6.17
CA ASN A 47 9.30 -8.69 7.43
C ASN A 47 8.31 -9.88 7.35
N LEU A 48 7.30 -9.81 6.50
CA LEU A 48 6.16 -10.73 6.47
C LEU A 48 6.14 -11.68 5.26
N MET A 49 6.96 -11.43 4.25
CA MET A 49 6.94 -12.11 2.95
C MET A 49 7.57 -13.50 2.96
N PHE A 50 7.09 -14.39 3.82
CA PHE A 50 7.61 -15.76 3.89
C PHE A 50 6.93 -16.76 2.97
N GLU A 51 5.76 -16.46 2.42
CA GLU A 51 4.86 -17.43 1.81
C GLU A 51 4.08 -16.90 0.59
N THR A 52 4.50 -15.80 -0.07
CA THR A 52 3.85 -15.39 -1.31
C THR A 52 4.42 -16.13 -2.52
N GLU A 53 3.54 -16.54 -3.43
CA GLU A 53 3.91 -17.03 -4.76
C GLU A 53 3.90 -15.90 -5.81
N ALA A 54 3.39 -14.71 -5.46
CA ALA A 54 3.35 -13.56 -6.34
C ALA A 54 4.74 -13.01 -6.66
N GLU A 55 4.93 -12.51 -7.87
CA GLU A 55 6.15 -11.78 -8.22
C GLU A 55 6.15 -10.39 -7.57
N VAL A 56 7.17 -10.06 -6.79
CA VAL A 56 7.26 -8.80 -6.05
C VAL A 56 8.13 -7.78 -6.75
N TYR A 57 7.63 -6.56 -6.87
CA TYR A 57 8.28 -5.44 -7.54
C TYR A 57 8.29 -4.19 -6.66
N ALA A 58 9.29 -3.35 -6.80
CA ALA A 58 9.37 -2.07 -6.11
C ALA A 58 10.36 -1.11 -6.79
N ASN A 59 10.13 0.19 -6.67
CA ASN A 59 11.07 1.22 -7.10
C ASN A 59 12.18 1.40 -6.06
N ARG A 60 13.24 0.56 -6.12
CA ARG A 60 14.31 0.56 -5.11
C ARG A 60 15.59 1.27 -5.55
N GLY A 61 15.66 1.85 -6.74
CA GLY A 61 16.82 2.58 -7.21
C GLY A 61 17.10 3.83 -6.38
N ALA A 62 16.11 4.70 -6.20
CA ALA A 62 16.22 5.94 -5.43
C ALA A 62 15.41 5.93 -4.11
N ASN A 63 14.58 4.93 -3.88
CA ASN A 63 13.71 4.82 -2.70
C ASN A 63 12.77 6.01 -2.48
N GLY A 64 12.41 6.74 -3.56
CA GLY A 64 11.49 7.87 -3.53
C GLY A 64 10.04 7.45 -3.39
N ILE A 65 9.18 8.43 -3.18
CA ILE A 65 7.71 8.25 -3.14
C ILE A 65 7.04 8.72 -4.43
N ASP A 66 7.80 9.33 -5.33
CA ASP A 66 7.38 9.80 -6.64
C ASP A 66 7.32 8.66 -7.68
N GLY A 67 6.41 8.75 -8.63
CA GLY A 67 6.29 7.85 -9.77
C GLY A 67 5.87 6.40 -9.43
N VAL A 68 5.45 6.12 -8.20
CA VAL A 68 5.09 4.75 -7.75
C VAL A 68 3.80 4.29 -8.41
N VAL A 69 2.76 5.12 -8.40
CA VAL A 69 1.46 4.82 -9.03
C VAL A 69 1.64 4.68 -10.55
N SER A 70 2.33 5.62 -11.18
CA SER A 70 2.59 5.61 -12.63
C SER A 70 3.37 4.36 -13.07
N THR A 71 4.37 3.93 -12.28
CA THR A 71 5.13 2.71 -12.59
C THR A 71 4.26 1.47 -12.48
N ALA A 72 3.45 1.36 -11.42
CA ALA A 72 2.54 0.24 -11.23
C ALA A 72 1.49 0.15 -12.36
N ILE A 73 0.93 1.29 -12.80
CA ILE A 73 0.01 1.36 -13.94
C ILE A 73 0.71 0.93 -15.23
N GLY A 74 1.94 1.36 -15.47
CA GLY A 74 2.72 0.92 -16.63
C GLY A 74 2.92 -0.60 -16.65
N MET A 75 3.12 -1.22 -15.49
CA MET A 75 3.20 -2.67 -15.37
C MET A 75 1.83 -3.34 -15.60
N ALA A 76 0.75 -2.72 -15.15
CA ALA A 76 -0.61 -3.24 -15.27
C ALA A 76 -1.11 -3.36 -16.72
N VAL A 77 -0.42 -2.76 -17.68
CA VAL A 77 -0.67 -2.99 -19.12
C VAL A 77 -0.49 -4.46 -19.51
N HIS A 78 0.35 -5.20 -18.79
CA HIS A 78 0.73 -6.57 -19.15
C HIS A 78 0.57 -7.60 -18.02
N LYS A 79 0.29 -7.17 -16.80
CA LYS A 79 0.20 -8.02 -15.62
C LYS A 79 -1.02 -7.65 -14.77
N ASN A 80 -1.52 -8.61 -14.01
CA ASN A 80 -2.49 -8.34 -12.97
C ASN A 80 -1.75 -7.73 -11.76
N VAL A 81 -1.83 -6.41 -11.59
CA VAL A 81 -1.05 -5.69 -10.58
C VAL A 81 -1.88 -5.37 -9.35
N THR A 82 -1.36 -5.72 -8.19
CA THR A 82 -1.81 -5.20 -6.89
C THR A 82 -0.73 -4.28 -6.32
N LEU A 83 -1.05 -3.01 -6.18
CA LEU A 83 -0.18 -1.98 -5.61
C LEU A 83 -0.47 -1.79 -4.13
N LEU A 84 0.52 -2.01 -3.26
CA LEU A 84 0.48 -1.60 -1.85
C LEU A 84 1.24 -0.28 -1.69
N ILE A 85 0.58 0.75 -1.17
CA ILE A 85 1.14 2.10 -1.13
C ILE A 85 0.64 2.89 0.08
N GLY A 86 1.49 3.74 0.66
CA GLY A 86 1.09 4.70 1.69
C GLY A 86 0.48 5.98 1.11
N ASP A 87 -0.25 6.70 1.94
CA ASP A 87 -1.04 7.90 1.59
C ASP A 87 -0.19 9.03 0.97
N LEU A 88 0.95 9.39 1.57
CA LEU A 88 1.82 10.44 1.02
C LEU A 88 2.41 10.06 -0.35
N SER A 89 2.80 8.80 -0.53
CA SER A 89 3.31 8.32 -1.82
C SER A 89 2.20 8.29 -2.87
N PHE A 90 1.00 7.88 -2.49
CA PHE A 90 -0.17 7.92 -3.37
C PHE A 90 -0.51 9.35 -3.78
N TYR A 91 -0.62 10.26 -2.81
CA TYR A 91 -0.87 11.69 -3.07
C TYR A 91 0.14 12.29 -4.05
N HIS A 92 1.42 11.92 -3.91
CA HIS A 92 2.50 12.45 -4.73
C HIS A 92 2.37 12.10 -6.21
N ASP A 93 1.76 10.96 -6.54
CA ASP A 93 1.68 10.43 -7.92
C ASP A 93 0.25 10.00 -8.33
N MET A 94 -0.79 10.40 -7.58
CA MET A 94 -2.18 10.00 -7.86
C MET A 94 -2.66 10.46 -9.25
N ASN A 95 -2.05 11.48 -9.82
CA ASN A 95 -2.38 11.94 -11.18
C ASN A 95 -2.07 10.89 -12.25
N GLY A 96 -1.18 9.93 -11.96
CA GLY A 96 -0.93 8.77 -12.81
C GLY A 96 -2.18 7.94 -13.09
N LEU A 97 -3.20 7.97 -12.22
CA LEU A 97 -4.48 7.28 -12.41
C LEU A 97 -5.21 7.72 -13.68
N LEU A 98 -4.93 8.92 -14.20
CA LEU A 98 -5.47 9.36 -15.49
C LEU A 98 -5.07 8.42 -16.63
N MET A 99 -3.86 7.86 -16.59
CA MET A 99 -3.41 6.91 -17.61
C MET A 99 -4.21 5.61 -17.56
N ALA A 100 -4.54 5.12 -16.36
CA ALA A 100 -5.39 3.95 -16.21
C ALA A 100 -6.80 4.21 -16.77
N LYS A 101 -7.41 5.33 -16.40
CA LYS A 101 -8.73 5.75 -16.90
C LYS A 101 -8.77 5.90 -18.43
N LEU A 102 -7.81 6.58 -19.04
CA LEU A 102 -7.80 6.85 -20.48
C LEU A 102 -7.51 5.61 -21.34
N ASN A 103 -6.88 4.60 -20.80
CA ASN A 103 -6.45 3.41 -21.54
C ASN A 103 -7.12 2.12 -21.05
N ASP A 104 -8.13 2.22 -20.20
CA ASP A 104 -8.87 1.08 -19.65
C ASP A 104 -7.92 0.03 -19.00
N ILE A 105 -6.96 0.53 -18.21
CA ILE A 105 -5.97 -0.31 -17.51
C ILE A 105 -6.50 -0.61 -16.12
N HIS A 106 -6.63 -1.91 -15.83
CA HIS A 106 -7.09 -2.40 -14.53
C HIS A 106 -5.90 -2.57 -13.57
N ILE A 107 -6.05 -2.06 -12.36
CA ILE A 107 -5.07 -2.18 -11.28
C ILE A 107 -5.80 -2.20 -9.93
N ASN A 108 -5.38 -3.08 -9.03
CA ASN A 108 -5.82 -3.05 -7.64
C ASN A 108 -4.86 -2.18 -6.82
N ILE A 109 -5.40 -1.25 -6.03
CA ILE A 109 -4.61 -0.37 -5.17
C ILE A 109 -5.05 -0.57 -3.73
N VAL A 110 -4.14 -1.03 -2.89
CA VAL A 110 -4.31 -1.10 -1.43
C VAL A 110 -3.57 0.08 -0.82
N LEU A 111 -4.35 1.08 -0.43
CA LEU A 111 -3.85 2.31 0.15
C LEU A 111 -3.87 2.22 1.68
N VAL A 112 -2.68 2.25 2.29
CA VAL A 112 -2.54 2.39 3.74
C VAL A 112 -2.53 3.87 4.08
N ASN A 113 -3.65 4.35 4.66
CA ASN A 113 -3.82 5.74 5.04
C ASN A 113 -3.70 5.89 6.57
N ASN A 114 -2.55 6.35 7.03
CA ASN A 114 -2.30 6.70 8.44
C ASN A 114 -2.17 8.22 8.66
N ASP A 115 -2.60 9.00 7.66
CA ASP A 115 -2.57 10.45 7.62
C ASP A 115 -1.17 11.03 7.83
N GLY A 116 -0.18 10.48 7.13
CA GLY A 116 1.14 11.11 7.11
C GLY A 116 2.35 10.20 7.04
N GLY A 117 3.49 10.76 7.47
CA GLY A 117 4.78 10.11 7.42
C GLY A 117 5.07 9.19 8.61
N GLY A 118 4.28 8.13 8.80
CA GLY A 118 4.39 7.20 9.92
C GLY A 118 5.80 6.65 10.18
N ILE A 119 6.60 6.46 9.12
CA ILE A 119 8.00 6.02 9.23
C ILE A 119 8.85 6.93 10.11
N PHE A 120 8.58 8.24 10.12
CA PHE A 120 9.37 9.21 10.89
C PHE A 120 9.13 9.09 12.39
N SER A 121 8.04 8.45 12.82
CA SER A 121 7.76 8.17 14.24
C SER A 121 8.80 7.25 14.90
N TYR A 122 9.58 6.52 14.10
CA TYR A 122 10.69 5.69 14.58
C TYR A 122 12.03 6.46 14.70
N LEU A 123 12.06 7.76 14.35
CA LEU A 123 13.27 8.55 14.42
C LEU A 123 13.42 9.21 15.80
N PRO A 124 14.68 9.39 16.30
CA PRO A 124 14.96 10.09 17.56
C PRO A 124 14.43 11.52 17.59
N GLN A 125 14.18 12.14 16.44
CA GLN A 125 13.63 13.48 16.31
C GLN A 125 12.21 13.60 16.86
N LYS A 126 11.47 12.50 16.95
CA LYS A 126 10.14 12.48 17.59
C LYS A 126 10.20 12.97 19.02
N ASP A 127 11.22 12.54 19.77
CA ASP A 127 11.39 12.90 21.18
C ASP A 127 12.08 14.26 21.38
N SER A 128 13.02 14.60 20.49
CA SER A 128 13.86 15.82 20.62
C SER A 128 13.25 17.08 20.00
N ALA A 129 12.30 16.95 19.07
CA ALA A 129 11.70 18.06 18.34
C ALA A 129 10.16 17.98 18.31
N ASN A 130 9.54 17.51 19.38
CA ASN A 130 8.12 17.16 19.48
C ASN A 130 7.18 18.28 19.01
N GLU A 131 7.51 19.56 19.30
CA GLU A 131 6.69 20.72 18.92
C GLU A 131 6.56 20.90 17.39
N TYR A 132 7.58 20.50 16.63
CA TYR A 132 7.60 20.65 15.17
C TYR A 132 7.47 19.34 14.41
N PHE A 133 7.47 18.21 15.14
CA PHE A 133 7.54 16.89 14.54
C PHE A 133 6.38 16.63 13.59
N GLU A 134 5.16 16.84 14.04
CA GLU A 134 3.96 16.61 13.22
C GLU A 134 3.94 17.48 11.96
N ARG A 135 4.37 18.73 12.07
CA ARG A 135 4.38 19.65 10.94
C ARG A 135 5.47 19.36 9.91
N LEU A 136 6.65 18.90 10.35
CA LEU A 136 7.83 18.75 9.49
C LEU A 136 8.05 17.31 9.02
N PHE A 137 7.59 16.33 9.78
CA PHE A 137 7.80 14.92 9.55
C PHE A 137 6.50 14.11 9.45
N GLY A 138 5.57 14.30 10.35
CA GLY A 138 4.24 13.68 10.30
C GLY A 138 3.47 14.10 9.05
N THR A 139 3.47 15.39 8.76
CA THR A 139 2.83 16.00 7.57
C THR A 139 1.42 15.48 7.30
N PRO A 140 0.51 15.50 8.31
CA PRO A 140 -0.85 15.03 8.12
C PRO A 140 -1.53 15.89 7.03
N THR A 141 -2.23 15.23 6.11
CA THR A 141 -2.88 15.90 4.98
C THR A 141 -4.38 16.07 5.19
N GLY A 142 -5.01 15.20 5.98
CA GLY A 142 -6.45 15.15 6.18
C GLY A 142 -7.23 14.85 4.90
N LEU A 143 -6.59 14.26 3.87
CA LEU A 143 -7.21 14.00 2.58
C LEU A 143 -8.11 12.77 2.62
N ASP A 144 -9.27 12.90 1.99
CA ASP A 144 -10.13 11.76 1.68
C ASP A 144 -9.91 11.30 0.24
N PHE A 145 -9.27 10.14 0.10
CA PHE A 145 -8.93 9.58 -1.21
C PHE A 145 -10.10 8.94 -1.95
N GLU A 146 -11.28 8.82 -1.34
CA GLU A 146 -12.50 8.44 -2.03
C GLU A 146 -12.80 9.42 -3.18
N HIS A 147 -12.57 10.71 -2.97
CA HIS A 147 -12.72 11.73 -4.01
C HIS A 147 -11.76 11.52 -5.18
N THR A 148 -10.54 11.03 -4.92
CA THR A 148 -9.59 10.69 -5.96
C THR A 148 -10.04 9.47 -6.76
N ALA A 149 -10.54 8.44 -6.10
CA ALA A 149 -11.09 7.26 -6.77
C ALA A 149 -12.25 7.66 -7.70
N LEU A 150 -13.20 8.44 -7.22
CA LEU A 150 -14.32 8.93 -8.01
C LEU A 150 -13.88 9.80 -9.20
N LEU A 151 -12.86 10.64 -9.04
CA LEU A 151 -12.34 11.50 -10.12
C LEU A 151 -11.81 10.68 -11.30
N TYR A 152 -11.22 9.54 -11.02
CA TYR A 152 -10.59 8.67 -12.03
C TYR A 152 -11.42 7.41 -12.36
N ASP A 153 -12.69 7.34 -11.93
CA ASP A 153 -13.63 6.23 -12.15
C ASP A 153 -13.17 4.90 -11.54
N PHE A 154 -12.46 4.95 -10.42
CA PHE A 154 -12.16 3.77 -9.61
C PHE A 154 -13.30 3.50 -8.62
N THR A 155 -13.57 2.24 -8.34
CA THR A 155 -14.37 1.88 -7.17
C THR A 155 -13.53 2.09 -5.90
N PHE A 156 -14.20 2.33 -4.77
CA PHE A 156 -13.51 2.60 -3.52
C PHE A 156 -14.22 1.87 -2.37
N ASP A 157 -13.44 1.09 -1.63
CA ASP A 157 -13.87 0.43 -0.40
C ASP A 157 -12.97 0.89 0.75
N ARG A 158 -13.58 1.16 1.93
CA ARG A 158 -12.87 1.57 3.12
C ARG A 158 -12.96 0.49 4.18
N PHE A 159 -11.83 0.08 4.71
CA PHE A 159 -11.72 -0.90 5.78
C PHE A 159 -11.14 -0.24 7.03
N GLU A 160 -11.93 -0.17 8.09
CA GLU A 160 -11.51 0.38 9.39
C GLU A 160 -11.10 -0.73 10.36
N ASN A 161 -11.38 -1.98 10.00
CA ASN A 161 -11.00 -3.13 10.79
C ASN A 161 -10.53 -4.30 9.91
N LEU A 162 -9.67 -5.13 10.48
CA LEU A 162 -9.05 -6.25 9.76
C LEU A 162 -10.06 -7.31 9.32
N THR A 163 -11.16 -7.47 10.05
CA THR A 163 -12.19 -8.47 9.72
C THR A 163 -12.83 -8.16 8.37
N ASP A 164 -13.20 -6.91 8.13
CA ASP A 164 -13.78 -6.49 6.86
C ASP A 164 -12.79 -6.66 5.71
N PHE A 165 -11.53 -6.31 5.94
CA PHE A 165 -10.46 -6.51 4.97
C PHE A 165 -10.24 -7.98 4.63
N LYS A 166 -10.34 -8.90 5.59
CA LYS A 166 -10.20 -10.35 5.36
C LYS A 166 -11.23 -10.89 4.37
N TYR A 167 -12.41 -10.29 4.28
CA TYR A 167 -13.46 -10.68 3.34
C TYR A 167 -13.38 -9.97 1.98
N MET A 168 -12.44 -9.01 1.80
CA MET A 168 -12.21 -8.37 0.50
C MET A 168 -11.72 -9.41 -0.51
N GLU A 169 -12.42 -9.52 -1.64
CA GLU A 169 -11.93 -10.24 -2.80
C GLU A 169 -11.04 -9.32 -3.64
N LEU A 170 -9.80 -9.73 -3.87
CA LEU A 170 -8.94 -9.09 -4.87
C LEU A 170 -9.38 -9.60 -6.24
N SER A 171 -10.44 -9.03 -6.77
CA SER A 171 -10.84 -9.27 -8.15
C SER A 171 -10.27 -8.17 -9.03
N ALA A 172 -9.75 -8.54 -10.19
CA ALA A 172 -9.55 -7.59 -11.28
C ALA A 172 -10.90 -6.91 -11.53
N MET A 173 -11.00 -5.60 -11.28
CA MET A 173 -12.24 -4.87 -11.42
C MET A 173 -12.61 -4.88 -12.88
N GLY A 174 -13.67 -5.63 -13.19
CA GLY A 174 -14.20 -5.73 -14.52
C GLY A 174 -14.69 -4.38 -15.02
N SER A 175 -14.40 -4.11 -16.28
CA SER A 175 -14.95 -3.03 -17.09
C SER A 175 -16.45 -2.86 -16.87
N HIS A 176 -16.86 -1.67 -16.57
CA HIS A 176 -18.24 -1.21 -16.83
C HIS A 176 -18.27 -0.32 -18.05
#